data_cac8b5fb2488c040f78163c9cf53b03e
#
_entry.id   cac8b5fb2488c040f78163c9cf53b03e
#
_cell.length_a   1.000
_cell.length_b   1.000
_cell.length_c   1.000
_cell.angle_alpha   90.00
_cell.angle_beta   90.00
_cell.angle_gamma   90.00
#
_symmetry.space_group_name_H-M   'P 1'
#
loop_
_entity.id
_entity.type
_entity.pdbx_description
1 polymer ?
#
loop_
_entity_poly.entity_id
_entity_poly.type
_entity_poly.pdbx_seq_one_letter_code
_entity_poly.pdbx_strand_id
1 'polypeptide(L)'
;MRKIILTGDRPTGRLHVGHYVGSLRERVELQNSGAFDDIYIMIADAQALTDNADNPEKVRRNVREVALDYLAVGIDPAKSCIFIQSMVPELTELTMYYMNLVTVSRLQRNPTVKAEIQQKNFEASIPAGFLCYPVSQASDITAFKATHVPTGEDQEPMLEQTREIVRKFNDIYGEVLVEPDIVLSTNKACLRLPGTDGKAKMSKSIGNCIYLADSPKDIETKIMSMFTDPTHLRRDDPGHVEGNPVFTYLDAFSTDEHFAAFCPEYSCLQEMKDHYTRGGLGDVKVKRFLNNVMQETLRPIRERREYWEAHLEDVQDILKAGCEKAENTAAKTLSEVRRAMRINYFEDGNLLK
;
A
#
# COMPACT_ATOMS: atom_id res chain seq x y z
N MET A 1 21.29 -8.18 -13.99
CA MET A 1 20.61 -8.56 -12.71
C MET A 1 19.11 -8.56 -12.98
N ARG A 2 18.37 -9.55 -12.49
CA ARG A 2 16.91 -9.56 -12.61
C ARG A 2 16.33 -8.36 -11.87
N LYS A 3 15.28 -7.77 -12.45
CA LYS A 3 14.54 -6.66 -11.83
C LYS A 3 13.31 -7.22 -11.15
N ILE A 4 13.28 -7.19 -9.83
CA ILE A 4 12.24 -7.80 -9.01
C ILE A 4 11.59 -6.73 -8.15
N ILE A 5 10.27 -6.65 -8.19
CA ILE A 5 9.48 -5.80 -7.30
C ILE A 5 8.94 -6.62 -6.13
N LEU A 6 9.02 -6.07 -4.93
CA LEU A 6 8.18 -6.44 -3.80
C LEU A 6 7.40 -5.24 -3.32
N THR A 7 6.11 -5.44 -3.09
CA THR A 7 5.21 -4.46 -2.48
C THR A 7 4.10 -5.20 -1.74
N GLY A 8 3.31 -4.50 -0.94
CA GLY A 8 2.19 -5.14 -0.24
C GLY A 8 1.45 -4.19 0.70
N ASP A 9 0.38 -4.69 1.29
CA ASP A 9 -0.42 -3.96 2.27
C ASP A 9 -0.78 -4.85 3.46
N ARG A 10 -0.89 -4.25 4.64
CA ARG A 10 -1.41 -4.93 5.84
C ARG A 10 -2.93 -5.07 5.75
N PRO A 11 -3.50 -6.27 5.93
CA PRO A 11 -4.94 -6.51 5.87
C PRO A 11 -5.66 -6.04 7.15
N THR A 12 -5.61 -4.73 7.42
CA THR A 12 -6.24 -4.10 8.58
C THR A 12 -7.65 -3.56 8.29
N GLY A 13 -8.13 -3.70 7.05
CA GLY A 13 -9.44 -3.28 6.54
C GLY A 13 -9.43 -3.21 5.01
N ARG A 14 -10.60 -2.99 4.41
CA ARG A 14 -10.75 -2.78 2.96
C ARG A 14 -9.85 -1.66 2.46
N LEU A 15 -9.44 -1.73 1.19
CA LEU A 15 -8.66 -0.66 0.57
C LEU A 15 -9.59 0.48 0.12
N HIS A 16 -9.07 1.70 0.17
CA HIS A 16 -9.80 2.92 -0.17
C HIS A 16 -9.10 3.67 -1.30
N VAL A 17 -9.74 4.68 -1.85
CA VAL A 17 -9.23 5.47 -2.99
C VAL A 17 -7.85 6.10 -2.71
N GLY A 18 -7.52 6.36 -1.44
CA GLY A 18 -6.17 6.80 -1.07
C GLY A 18 -5.09 5.74 -1.33
N HIS A 19 -5.39 4.43 -1.11
CA HIS A 19 -4.47 3.36 -1.51
C HIS A 19 -4.40 3.24 -3.03
N TYR A 20 -5.54 3.41 -3.71
CA TYR A 20 -5.58 3.35 -5.17
C TYR A 20 -4.64 4.37 -5.80
N VAL A 21 -4.79 5.64 -5.42
CA VAL A 21 -3.97 6.73 -5.95
C VAL A 21 -2.52 6.66 -5.47
N GLY A 22 -2.33 6.31 -4.19
CA GLY A 22 -1.00 6.32 -3.57
C GLY A 22 -0.11 5.14 -3.94
N SER A 23 -0.69 4.01 -4.39
CA SER A 23 0.12 2.81 -4.68
C SER A 23 -0.48 1.84 -5.69
N LEU A 24 -1.79 1.53 -5.62
CA LEU A 24 -2.34 0.41 -6.41
C LEU A 24 -2.34 0.69 -7.90
N ARG A 25 -2.65 1.92 -8.32
CA ARG A 25 -2.61 2.35 -9.72
C ARG A 25 -1.21 2.18 -10.29
N GLU A 26 -0.19 2.63 -9.57
CA GLU A 26 1.21 2.49 -9.97
C GLU A 26 1.63 1.01 -10.06
N ARG A 27 1.18 0.15 -9.14
CA ARG A 27 1.45 -1.30 -9.21
C ARG A 27 0.91 -1.92 -10.49
N VAL A 28 -0.29 -1.53 -10.92
CA VAL A 28 -0.88 -1.98 -12.19
C VAL A 28 -0.10 -1.44 -13.39
N GLU A 29 0.36 -0.19 -13.33
CA GLU A 29 1.21 0.42 -14.37
C GLU A 29 2.56 -0.30 -14.46
N LEU A 30 3.23 -0.55 -13.34
CA LEU A 30 4.49 -1.30 -13.27
C LEU A 30 4.33 -2.73 -13.80
N GLN A 31 3.24 -3.42 -13.42
CA GLN A 31 2.90 -4.75 -13.93
C GLN A 31 2.78 -4.76 -15.46
N ASN A 32 2.13 -3.76 -16.02
CA ASN A 32 1.85 -3.69 -17.45
C ASN A 32 2.99 -3.10 -18.28
N SER A 33 3.98 -2.49 -17.62
CA SER A 33 5.16 -1.90 -18.29
C SER A 33 6.07 -2.94 -18.94
N GLY A 34 6.06 -4.19 -18.46
CA GLY A 34 6.99 -5.25 -18.88
C GLY A 34 8.45 -4.98 -18.50
N ALA A 35 8.71 -4.00 -17.64
CA ALA A 35 10.06 -3.59 -17.24
C ALA A 35 10.68 -4.47 -16.14
N PHE A 36 9.90 -5.34 -15.52
CA PHE A 36 10.28 -6.16 -14.37
C PHE A 36 10.10 -7.65 -14.67
N ASP A 37 11.06 -8.45 -14.22
CA ASP A 37 11.07 -9.90 -14.44
C ASP A 37 10.10 -10.64 -13.52
N ASP A 38 9.96 -10.18 -12.27
CA ASP A 38 9.00 -10.68 -11.29
C ASP A 38 8.41 -9.54 -10.46
N ILE A 39 7.14 -9.68 -10.14
CA ILE A 39 6.42 -8.78 -9.24
C ILE A 39 5.73 -9.62 -8.17
N TYR A 40 6.12 -9.37 -6.91
CA TYR A 40 5.53 -9.98 -5.73
C TYR A 40 4.68 -8.95 -5.00
N ILE A 41 3.41 -9.30 -4.75
CA ILE A 41 2.45 -8.44 -4.05
C ILE A 41 1.97 -9.17 -2.80
N MET A 42 2.43 -8.72 -1.64
CA MET A 42 2.22 -9.38 -0.37
C MET A 42 0.98 -8.86 0.34
N ILE A 43 0.21 -9.77 0.90
CA ILE A 43 -0.78 -9.47 1.94
C ILE A 43 -0.11 -9.73 3.28
N ALA A 44 0.29 -8.66 3.97
CA ALA A 44 1.16 -8.70 5.15
C ALA A 44 0.35 -8.97 6.43
N ASP A 45 -0.22 -10.17 6.56
CA ASP A 45 -1.07 -10.56 7.67
C ASP A 45 -0.31 -10.74 8.99
N ALA A 46 0.89 -11.32 8.97
CA ALA A 46 1.72 -11.44 10.16
C ALA A 46 2.14 -10.06 10.69
N GLN A 47 2.48 -9.12 9.81
CA GLN A 47 2.73 -7.73 10.21
C GLN A 47 1.48 -7.03 10.73
N ALA A 48 0.29 -7.34 10.21
CA ALA A 48 -0.95 -6.76 10.71
C ALA A 48 -1.24 -7.18 12.17
N LEU A 49 -0.75 -8.34 12.60
CA LEU A 49 -0.90 -8.81 13.98
C LEU A 49 -0.05 -8.03 14.98
N THR A 50 0.96 -7.27 14.58
CA THR A 50 1.82 -6.51 15.50
C THR A 50 1.04 -5.44 16.30
N ASP A 51 -0.09 -4.98 15.77
CA ASP A 51 -1.00 -4.04 16.41
C ASP A 51 -2.48 -4.46 16.37
N ASN A 52 -2.76 -5.74 16.04
CA ASN A 52 -4.09 -6.36 16.05
C ASN A 52 -4.03 -7.80 16.60
N ALA A 53 -3.12 -8.08 17.54
CA ALA A 53 -2.94 -9.42 18.10
C ALA A 53 -4.19 -9.91 18.87
N ASP A 54 -4.96 -8.99 19.43
CA ASP A 54 -6.21 -9.23 20.16
C ASP A 54 -7.42 -9.49 19.24
N ASN A 55 -7.27 -9.27 17.92
CA ASN A 55 -8.37 -9.44 16.96
C ASN A 55 -7.91 -10.15 15.67
N PRO A 56 -7.47 -11.40 15.74
CA PRO A 56 -6.98 -12.15 14.58
C PRO A 56 -8.06 -12.40 13.53
N GLU A 57 -9.33 -12.48 13.93
CA GLU A 57 -10.45 -12.65 13.00
C GLU A 57 -10.64 -11.43 12.09
N LYS A 58 -10.37 -10.24 12.61
CA LYS A 58 -10.33 -9.02 11.79
C LYS A 58 -9.27 -9.14 10.67
N VAL A 59 -8.06 -9.60 11.03
CA VAL A 59 -6.98 -9.78 10.05
C VAL A 59 -7.36 -10.84 9.03
N ARG A 60 -7.82 -12.02 9.47
CA ARG A 60 -8.28 -13.12 8.60
C ARG A 60 -9.32 -12.67 7.58
N ARG A 61 -10.37 -11.98 8.02
CA ARG A 61 -11.40 -11.45 7.13
C ARG A 61 -10.84 -10.49 6.10
N ASN A 62 -9.92 -9.62 6.53
CA ASN A 62 -9.38 -8.59 5.66
C ASN A 62 -8.30 -9.12 4.69
N VAL A 63 -7.71 -10.28 4.89
CA VAL A 63 -6.88 -10.97 3.88
C VAL A 63 -7.71 -11.17 2.60
N ARG A 64 -8.93 -11.70 2.73
CA ARG A 64 -9.84 -11.87 1.59
C ARG A 64 -10.21 -10.53 0.95
N GLU A 65 -10.57 -9.53 1.76
CA GLU A 65 -10.98 -8.21 1.26
C GLU A 65 -9.86 -7.54 0.45
N VAL A 66 -8.61 -7.62 0.93
CA VAL A 66 -7.43 -7.06 0.24
C VAL A 66 -7.13 -7.84 -1.05
N ALA A 67 -7.24 -9.16 -1.04
CA ALA A 67 -7.05 -9.97 -2.24
C ALA A 67 -8.07 -9.59 -3.33
N LEU A 68 -9.34 -9.44 -2.96
CA LEU A 68 -10.39 -8.99 -3.86
C LEU A 68 -10.14 -7.57 -4.38
N ASP A 69 -9.67 -6.65 -3.53
CA ASP A 69 -9.33 -5.30 -3.95
C ASP A 69 -8.14 -5.27 -4.93
N TYR A 70 -7.12 -6.12 -4.73
CA TYR A 70 -5.99 -6.25 -5.66
C TYR A 70 -6.45 -6.71 -7.06
N LEU A 71 -7.26 -7.76 -7.11
CA LEU A 71 -7.81 -8.26 -8.37
C LEU A 71 -8.76 -7.24 -9.01
N ALA A 72 -9.54 -6.54 -8.21
CA ALA A 72 -10.48 -5.53 -8.68
C ALA A 72 -9.79 -4.33 -9.33
N VAL A 73 -8.67 -3.85 -8.80
CA VAL A 73 -7.92 -2.75 -9.41
C VAL A 73 -7.18 -3.15 -10.68
N GLY A 74 -7.07 -4.45 -10.96
CA GLY A 74 -6.48 -4.97 -12.20
C GLY A 74 -5.09 -5.60 -12.01
N ILE A 75 -4.73 -6.00 -10.79
CA ILE A 75 -3.59 -6.90 -10.59
C ILE A 75 -3.91 -8.23 -11.26
N ASP A 76 -3.09 -8.62 -12.21
CA ASP A 76 -3.21 -9.83 -13.02
C ASP A 76 -2.34 -10.94 -12.41
N PRO A 77 -2.95 -12.03 -11.89
CA PRO A 77 -2.20 -13.12 -11.28
C PRO A 77 -1.30 -13.90 -12.26
N ALA A 78 -1.49 -13.73 -13.57
CA ALA A 78 -0.59 -14.28 -14.57
C ALA A 78 0.73 -13.49 -14.68
N LYS A 79 0.73 -12.22 -14.27
CA LYS A 79 1.89 -11.32 -14.33
C LYS A 79 2.51 -11.04 -12.97
N SER A 80 1.70 -11.02 -11.91
CA SER A 80 2.10 -10.67 -10.56
C SER A 80 1.76 -11.79 -9.58
N CYS A 81 2.70 -12.13 -8.71
CA CYS A 81 2.51 -13.13 -7.67
C CYS A 81 1.85 -12.49 -6.44
N ILE A 82 0.57 -12.79 -6.20
CA ILE A 82 -0.15 -12.35 -4.99
C ILE A 82 -0.02 -13.46 -3.95
N PHE A 83 0.50 -13.14 -2.76
CA PHE A 83 0.70 -14.13 -1.70
C PHE A 83 0.41 -13.58 -0.31
N ILE A 84 0.22 -14.48 0.65
CA ILE A 84 -0.02 -14.17 2.06
C ILE A 84 1.28 -14.37 2.83
N GLN A 85 1.72 -13.37 3.60
CA GLN A 85 3.00 -13.36 4.29
C GLN A 85 3.20 -14.56 5.21
N SER A 86 2.21 -14.91 6.03
CA SER A 86 2.29 -16.02 6.98
C SER A 86 2.39 -17.41 6.33
N MET A 87 2.10 -17.51 5.02
CA MET A 87 2.23 -18.74 4.24
C MET A 87 3.66 -18.96 3.69
N VAL A 88 4.60 -18.09 4.04
CA VAL A 88 6.01 -18.18 3.67
C VAL A 88 6.86 -18.18 4.94
N PRO A 89 7.04 -19.33 5.61
CA PRO A 89 7.69 -19.44 6.92
C PRO A 89 9.17 -19.00 6.91
N GLU A 90 9.84 -19.05 5.76
CA GLU A 90 11.21 -18.59 5.55
C GLU A 90 11.43 -17.15 5.98
N LEU A 91 10.40 -16.28 5.81
CA LEU A 91 10.47 -14.88 6.22
C LEU A 91 10.67 -14.73 7.72
N THR A 92 10.07 -15.62 8.52
CA THR A 92 10.22 -15.62 9.97
C THR A 92 11.63 -16.05 10.38
N GLU A 93 12.20 -17.05 9.72
CA GLU A 93 13.56 -17.51 9.99
C GLU A 93 14.60 -16.44 9.61
N LEU A 94 14.46 -15.82 8.44
CA LEU A 94 15.31 -14.69 8.04
C LEU A 94 15.22 -13.52 9.03
N THR A 95 14.01 -13.21 9.52
CA THR A 95 13.80 -12.18 10.56
C THR A 95 14.62 -12.49 11.80
N MET A 96 14.62 -13.74 12.26
CA MET A 96 15.41 -14.16 13.44
C MET A 96 16.91 -13.97 13.21
N TYR A 97 17.43 -14.29 12.02
CA TYR A 97 18.84 -14.07 11.72
C TYR A 97 19.18 -12.58 11.67
N TYR A 98 18.35 -11.76 11.05
CA TYR A 98 18.57 -10.33 10.92
C TYR A 98 18.45 -9.57 12.26
N MET A 99 17.65 -10.06 13.20
CA MET A 99 17.59 -9.47 14.56
C MET A 99 18.97 -9.50 15.27
N ASN A 100 19.88 -10.41 14.90
CA ASN A 100 21.24 -10.44 15.44
C ASN A 100 22.15 -9.37 14.80
N LEU A 101 21.72 -8.73 13.73
CA LEU A 101 22.48 -7.71 13.01
C LEU A 101 22.07 -6.27 13.38
N VAL A 102 20.99 -6.10 14.13
CA VAL A 102 20.42 -4.78 14.47
C VAL A 102 20.34 -4.63 15.99
N THR A 103 20.65 -3.43 16.49
CA THR A 103 20.49 -3.14 17.92
C THR A 103 19.11 -2.56 18.22
N VAL A 104 18.61 -2.80 19.44
CA VAL A 104 17.36 -2.20 19.95
C VAL A 104 17.39 -0.68 19.81
N SER A 105 18.52 -0.04 20.16
CA SER A 105 18.69 1.42 20.02
C SER A 105 18.57 1.90 18.57
N ARG A 106 18.97 1.09 17.58
CA ARG A 106 18.82 1.45 16.16
C ARG A 106 17.35 1.38 15.74
N LEU A 107 16.60 0.36 16.18
CA LEU A 107 15.17 0.22 15.94
C LEU A 107 14.39 1.40 16.53
N GLN A 108 14.65 1.75 17.78
CA GLN A 108 14.00 2.87 18.47
C GLN A 108 14.28 4.23 17.83
N ARG A 109 15.41 4.39 17.13
CA ARG A 109 15.79 5.64 16.43
C ARG A 109 15.24 5.74 15.02
N ASN A 110 14.62 4.68 14.49
CA ASN A 110 13.98 4.75 13.16
C ASN A 110 12.85 5.79 13.20
N PRO A 111 12.86 6.82 12.34
CA PRO A 111 11.88 7.90 12.38
C PRO A 111 10.42 7.44 12.21
N THR A 112 10.20 6.46 11.31
CA THR A 112 8.87 5.89 11.06
C THR A 112 8.35 5.17 12.29
N VAL A 113 9.16 4.28 12.89
CA VAL A 113 8.81 3.56 14.13
C VAL A 113 8.51 4.52 15.27
N LYS A 114 9.34 5.55 15.43
CA LYS A 114 9.16 6.56 16.48
C LYS A 114 7.84 7.32 16.32
N ALA A 115 7.51 7.75 15.11
CA ALA A 115 6.26 8.43 14.82
C ALA A 115 5.03 7.53 15.07
N GLU A 116 5.10 6.27 14.68
CA GLU A 116 4.01 5.32 14.89
C GLU A 116 3.81 4.95 16.37
N ILE A 117 4.88 4.82 17.16
CA ILE A 117 4.81 4.61 18.62
C ILE A 117 4.01 5.74 19.27
N GLN A 118 4.29 6.99 18.90
CA GLN A 118 3.57 8.17 19.41
C GLN A 118 2.09 8.15 18.98
N GLN A 119 1.81 7.88 17.72
CA GLN A 119 0.43 7.84 17.18
C GLN A 119 -0.43 6.75 17.84
N LYS A 120 0.18 5.63 18.25
CA LYS A 120 -0.51 4.48 18.86
C LYS A 120 -0.51 4.51 20.39
N ASN A 121 0.08 5.53 21.01
CA ASN A 121 0.24 5.65 22.46
C ASN A 121 0.95 4.44 23.09
N PHE A 122 1.93 3.85 22.40
CA PHE A 122 2.72 2.71 22.90
C PHE A 122 3.90 3.13 23.79
N GLU A 123 4.07 4.40 24.11
CA GLU A 123 5.25 4.95 24.81
C GLU A 123 5.56 4.23 26.14
N ALA A 124 4.53 3.83 26.88
CA ALA A 124 4.70 3.13 28.15
C ALA A 124 4.95 1.61 28.01
N SER A 125 4.55 1.00 26.89
CA SER A 125 4.66 -0.46 26.69
C SER A 125 4.63 -0.78 25.20
N ILE A 126 5.82 -0.85 24.59
CA ILE A 126 5.98 -1.17 23.18
C ILE A 126 5.95 -2.70 23.01
N PRO A 127 5.01 -3.27 22.24
CA PRO A 127 5.05 -4.69 21.92
C PRO A 127 6.34 -5.04 21.17
N ALA A 128 7.00 -6.16 21.54
CA ALA A 128 8.25 -6.57 20.90
C ALA A 128 8.10 -6.75 19.37
N GLY A 129 7.00 -7.36 18.91
CA GLY A 129 6.72 -7.50 17.49
C GLY A 129 6.58 -6.16 16.78
N PHE A 130 5.99 -5.15 17.44
CA PHE A 130 5.89 -3.80 16.90
C PHE A 130 7.27 -3.11 16.82
N LEU A 131 8.16 -3.34 17.78
CA LEU A 131 9.52 -2.79 17.71
C LEU A 131 10.35 -3.46 16.61
N CYS A 132 10.14 -4.77 16.39
CA CYS A 132 10.93 -5.60 15.47
C CYS A 132 10.39 -5.64 14.04
N TYR A 133 9.19 -5.09 13.73
CA TYR A 133 8.63 -5.18 12.38
C TYR A 133 9.53 -4.61 11.27
N PRO A 134 10.42 -3.62 11.48
CA PRO A 134 11.35 -3.19 10.44
C PRO A 134 12.33 -4.29 10.00
N VAL A 135 12.68 -5.19 10.93
CA VAL A 135 13.54 -6.34 10.62
C VAL A 135 12.76 -7.39 9.83
N SER A 136 11.49 -7.61 10.19
CA SER A 136 10.58 -8.46 9.41
C SER A 136 10.38 -7.91 7.99
N GLN A 137 10.19 -6.60 7.83
CA GLN A 137 10.09 -5.98 6.51
C GLN A 137 11.38 -6.16 5.69
N ALA A 138 12.55 -6.10 6.31
CA ALA A 138 13.80 -6.40 5.63
C ALA A 138 13.85 -7.86 5.15
N SER A 139 13.33 -8.81 5.92
CA SER A 139 13.25 -10.21 5.49
C SER A 139 12.26 -10.41 4.34
N ASP A 140 11.11 -9.72 4.38
CA ASP A 140 10.13 -9.73 3.30
C ASP A 140 10.78 -9.31 1.97
N ILE A 141 11.57 -8.24 1.99
CA ILE A 141 12.23 -7.68 0.80
C ILE A 141 13.35 -8.60 0.30
N THR A 142 14.22 -9.03 1.20
CA THR A 142 15.45 -9.74 0.82
C THR A 142 15.22 -11.21 0.47
N ALA A 143 14.16 -11.84 1.00
CA ALA A 143 13.79 -13.23 0.67
C ALA A 143 13.55 -13.43 -0.84
N PHE A 144 13.03 -12.42 -1.50
CA PHE A 144 12.78 -12.42 -2.94
C PHE A 144 13.93 -11.79 -3.76
N LYS A 145 15.00 -11.34 -3.09
CA LYS A 145 16.07 -10.53 -3.72
C LYS A 145 15.48 -9.34 -4.48
N ALA A 146 14.46 -8.70 -3.89
CA ALA A 146 13.79 -7.57 -4.51
C ALA A 146 14.78 -6.43 -4.75
N THR A 147 14.85 -5.99 -6.01
CA THR A 147 15.70 -4.89 -6.44
C THR A 147 14.99 -3.54 -6.35
N HIS A 148 13.65 -3.55 -6.35
CA HIS A 148 12.83 -2.34 -6.37
C HIS A 148 11.64 -2.50 -5.42
N VAL A 149 11.41 -1.46 -4.61
CA VAL A 149 10.28 -1.41 -3.67
C VAL A 149 9.48 -0.13 -3.92
N PRO A 150 8.33 -0.22 -4.60
CA PRO A 150 7.41 0.90 -4.76
C PRO A 150 6.79 1.28 -3.41
N THR A 151 7.05 2.50 -2.96
CA THR A 151 6.56 2.96 -1.65
C THR A 151 6.55 4.48 -1.56
N GLY A 152 5.86 5.02 -0.54
CA GLY A 152 5.86 6.45 -0.24
C GLY A 152 7.15 6.91 0.45
N GLU A 153 7.43 8.21 0.42
CA GLU A 153 8.61 8.82 1.06
C GLU A 153 8.70 8.52 2.57
N ASP A 154 7.58 8.32 3.24
CA ASP A 154 7.52 7.99 4.67
C ASP A 154 8.09 6.59 5.00
N GLN A 155 8.27 5.74 3.99
CA GLN A 155 8.88 4.40 4.13
C GLN A 155 10.38 4.38 3.79
N GLU A 156 10.97 5.48 3.33
CA GLU A 156 12.39 5.56 3.04
C GLU A 156 13.28 5.15 4.23
N PRO A 157 12.99 5.54 5.51
CA PRO A 157 13.77 5.09 6.66
C PRO A 157 13.74 3.57 6.88
N MET A 158 12.68 2.90 6.43
CA MET A 158 12.55 1.44 6.51
C MET A 158 13.44 0.75 5.48
N LEU A 159 13.46 1.28 4.26
CA LEU A 159 14.35 0.77 3.20
C LEU A 159 15.82 1.02 3.51
N GLU A 160 16.17 2.17 4.10
CA GLU A 160 17.54 2.40 4.53
C GLU A 160 17.95 1.41 5.63
N GLN A 161 17.07 1.09 6.56
CA GLN A 161 17.32 0.04 7.55
C GLN A 161 17.50 -1.34 6.91
N THR A 162 16.74 -1.65 5.86
CA THR A 162 16.92 -2.88 5.07
C THR A 162 18.29 -2.92 4.42
N ARG A 163 18.74 -1.83 3.79
CA ARG A 163 20.08 -1.70 3.19
C ARG A 163 21.19 -1.87 4.23
N GLU A 164 21.03 -1.27 5.42
CA GLU A 164 21.97 -1.46 6.54
C GLU A 164 22.12 -2.95 6.93
N ILE A 165 20.99 -3.68 7.00
CA ILE A 165 20.99 -5.12 7.29
C ILE A 165 21.68 -5.89 6.18
N VAL A 166 21.37 -5.61 4.90
CA VAL A 166 21.98 -6.26 3.73
C VAL A 166 23.48 -6.07 3.73
N ARG A 167 23.96 -4.83 3.87
CA ARG A 167 25.41 -4.52 3.91
C ARG A 167 26.09 -5.27 5.04
N LYS A 168 25.53 -5.19 6.24
CA LYS A 168 26.12 -5.87 7.40
C LYS A 168 26.13 -7.40 7.27
N PHE A 169 25.07 -7.97 6.69
CA PHE A 169 25.03 -9.41 6.39
C PHE A 169 26.13 -9.79 5.39
N ASN A 170 26.19 -9.08 4.27
CA ASN A 170 27.15 -9.36 3.21
C ASN A 170 28.61 -9.16 3.66
N ASP A 171 28.87 -8.15 4.50
CA ASP A 171 30.20 -7.91 5.07
C ASP A 171 30.66 -9.07 5.99
N ILE A 172 29.76 -9.68 6.73
CA ILE A 172 30.08 -10.74 7.70
C ILE A 172 30.14 -12.12 7.02
N TYR A 173 29.16 -12.41 6.15
CA TYR A 173 28.91 -13.76 5.65
C TYR A 173 29.18 -13.94 4.15
N GLY A 174 29.48 -12.86 3.41
CA GLY A 174 29.66 -12.85 1.96
C GLY A 174 28.42 -12.38 1.21
N GLU A 175 28.61 -12.03 -0.06
CA GLU A 175 27.56 -11.45 -0.91
C GLU A 175 26.47 -12.46 -1.27
N VAL A 176 25.32 -12.34 -0.58
CA VAL A 176 24.11 -13.17 -0.79
C VAL A 176 22.89 -12.31 -1.03
N LEU A 177 22.74 -11.25 -0.21
CA LEU A 177 21.56 -10.39 -0.23
C LEU A 177 21.73 -9.22 -1.19
N VAL A 178 20.62 -8.72 -1.71
CA VAL A 178 20.57 -7.60 -2.67
C VAL A 178 20.01 -6.36 -1.98
N GLU A 179 20.67 -5.22 -2.16
CA GLU A 179 20.15 -3.94 -1.68
C GLU A 179 18.99 -3.49 -2.57
N PRO A 180 17.83 -3.15 -1.98
CA PRO A 180 16.70 -2.65 -2.75
C PRO A 180 16.83 -1.15 -3.07
N ASP A 181 16.33 -0.75 -4.23
CA ASP A 181 16.09 0.63 -4.59
C ASP A 181 14.63 1.01 -4.31
N ILE A 182 14.44 2.25 -3.86
CA ILE A 182 13.12 2.82 -3.70
C ILE A 182 12.59 3.27 -5.07
N VAL A 183 11.33 2.92 -5.36
CA VAL A 183 10.59 3.50 -6.49
C VAL A 183 9.57 4.45 -5.90
N LEU A 184 9.85 5.75 -6.00
CA LEU A 184 8.91 6.78 -5.57
C LEU A 184 7.88 7.04 -6.65
N SER A 185 6.62 7.18 -6.24
CA SER A 185 5.56 7.56 -7.17
C SER A 185 5.88 8.91 -7.81
N THR A 186 5.78 8.96 -9.14
CA THR A 186 6.02 10.18 -9.92
C THR A 186 4.91 11.23 -9.74
N ASN A 187 3.75 10.82 -9.24
CA ASN A 187 2.60 11.71 -9.09
C ASN A 187 2.49 12.30 -7.68
N LYS A 188 3.22 13.38 -7.43
CA LYS A 188 3.25 14.08 -6.14
C LYS A 188 1.88 14.60 -5.67
N ALA A 189 0.97 14.94 -6.58
CA ALA A 189 -0.38 15.41 -6.24
C ALA A 189 -1.25 14.33 -5.59
N CYS A 190 -0.89 13.05 -5.80
CA CYS A 190 -1.66 11.90 -5.36
C CYS A 190 -1.20 11.30 -4.02
N LEU A 191 -0.08 11.76 -3.46
CA LEU A 191 0.58 11.11 -2.34
C LEU A 191 -0.23 11.11 -1.03
N ARG A 192 -1.17 12.03 -0.81
CA ARG A 192 -1.97 12.08 0.43
C ARG A 192 -3.35 12.67 0.18
N LEU A 193 -4.32 11.84 -0.21
CA LEU A 193 -5.71 12.29 -0.20
C LEU A 193 -6.19 12.52 1.23
N PRO A 194 -6.79 13.69 1.53
CA PRO A 194 -7.47 13.92 2.80
C PRO A 194 -8.70 13.03 2.93
N GLY A 195 -9.15 12.80 4.16
CA GLY A 195 -10.45 12.19 4.39
C GLY A 195 -11.60 13.09 3.88
N THR A 196 -12.79 12.53 3.77
CA THR A 196 -13.99 13.28 3.35
C THR A 196 -14.35 14.43 4.29
N ASP A 197 -13.82 14.41 5.51
CA ASP A 197 -13.94 15.47 6.52
C ASP A 197 -13.03 16.68 6.29
N GLY A 198 -12.06 16.58 5.37
CA GLY A 198 -11.11 17.66 5.05
C GLY A 198 -10.10 18.00 6.16
N LYS A 199 -10.12 17.28 7.28
CA LYS A 199 -9.32 17.62 8.48
C LYS A 199 -8.13 16.69 8.68
N ALA A 200 -8.30 15.41 8.39
CA ALA A 200 -7.32 14.39 8.66
C ALA A 200 -7.02 13.57 7.39
N LYS A 201 -5.88 12.86 7.41
CA LYS A 201 -5.62 11.82 6.41
C LYS A 201 -6.77 10.81 6.43
N MET A 202 -7.07 10.26 5.26
CA MET A 202 -8.05 9.18 5.13
C MET A 202 -7.70 8.03 6.08
N SER A 203 -8.64 7.65 6.93
CA SER A 203 -8.43 6.62 7.95
C SER A 203 -9.68 5.77 8.15
N LYS A 204 -9.47 4.45 8.15
CA LYS A 204 -10.53 3.46 8.36
C LYS A 204 -11.19 3.60 9.73
N SER A 205 -10.42 3.94 10.76
CA SER A 205 -10.91 4.09 12.14
C SER A 205 -11.78 5.32 12.35
N ILE A 206 -11.58 6.38 11.55
CA ILE A 206 -12.37 7.62 11.62
C ILE A 206 -13.62 7.52 10.72
N GLY A 207 -13.64 6.59 9.76
CA GLY A 207 -14.78 6.43 8.85
C GLY A 207 -14.87 7.49 7.74
N ASN A 208 -13.79 8.24 7.50
CA ASN A 208 -13.72 9.32 6.51
C ASN A 208 -13.16 8.84 5.14
N CYS A 209 -13.38 7.56 4.80
CA CYS A 209 -12.84 6.92 3.59
C CYS A 209 -13.93 6.67 2.54
N ILE A 210 -13.57 6.81 1.27
CA ILE A 210 -14.27 6.21 0.14
C ILE A 210 -13.54 4.90 -0.18
N TYR A 211 -14.21 3.74 0.00
CA TYR A 211 -13.63 2.43 -0.28
C TYR A 211 -13.77 2.07 -1.76
N LEU A 212 -12.88 1.23 -2.27
CA LEU A 212 -12.97 0.72 -3.64
C LEU A 212 -14.22 -0.14 -3.85
N ALA A 213 -14.69 -0.80 -2.79
CA ALA A 213 -15.88 -1.64 -2.77
C ALA A 213 -17.18 -0.90 -2.39
N ASP A 214 -17.15 0.45 -2.26
CA ASP A 214 -18.35 1.21 -1.97
C ASP A 214 -19.35 1.14 -3.13
N SER A 215 -20.64 1.03 -2.80
CA SER A 215 -21.70 1.11 -3.79
C SER A 215 -21.78 2.52 -4.42
N PRO A 216 -22.35 2.66 -5.63
CA PRO A 216 -22.55 3.96 -6.24
C PRO A 216 -23.27 4.95 -5.33
N LYS A 217 -24.24 4.48 -4.55
CA LYS A 217 -24.99 5.29 -3.59
C LYS A 217 -24.16 5.72 -2.39
N ASP A 218 -23.31 4.83 -1.88
CA ASP A 218 -22.40 5.16 -0.76
C ASP A 218 -21.37 6.20 -1.19
N ILE A 219 -20.80 6.07 -2.39
CA ILE A 219 -19.88 7.05 -2.97
C ILE A 219 -20.55 8.41 -3.08
N GLU A 220 -21.74 8.48 -3.68
CA GLU A 220 -22.51 9.71 -3.80
C GLU A 220 -22.77 10.35 -2.42
N THR A 221 -23.23 9.56 -1.46
CA THR A 221 -23.52 10.03 -0.10
C THR A 221 -22.27 10.62 0.56
N LYS A 222 -21.14 9.92 0.46
CA LYS A 222 -19.85 10.36 1.02
C LYS A 222 -19.37 11.65 0.36
N ILE A 223 -19.45 11.75 -0.95
CA ILE A 223 -19.03 12.94 -1.70
C ILE A 223 -19.93 14.13 -1.39
N MET A 224 -21.24 13.94 -1.37
CA MET A 224 -22.18 15.03 -1.05
C MET A 224 -22.01 15.52 0.39
N SER A 225 -21.55 14.67 1.31
CA SER A 225 -21.23 15.04 2.70
C SER A 225 -19.81 15.55 2.93
N MET A 226 -18.95 15.59 1.89
CA MET A 226 -17.58 16.11 2.04
C MET A 226 -17.57 17.52 2.61
N PHE A 227 -16.54 17.79 3.43
CA PHE A 227 -16.27 19.14 3.91
C PHE A 227 -16.15 20.13 2.74
N THR A 228 -16.67 21.32 2.94
CA THR A 228 -16.57 22.46 2.03
C THR A 228 -16.11 23.70 2.79
N ASP A 229 -15.72 24.71 2.06
CA ASP A 229 -15.29 26.00 2.63
C ASP A 229 -16.40 26.61 3.50
N PRO A 230 -16.19 26.79 4.81
CA PRO A 230 -17.20 27.35 5.71
C PRO A 230 -17.49 28.85 5.45
N THR A 231 -16.66 29.53 4.67
CA THR A 231 -16.85 30.94 4.30
C THR A 231 -17.64 31.09 3.00
N HIS A 232 -17.77 30.03 2.19
CA HIS A 232 -18.54 29.99 0.94
C HIS A 232 -20.00 29.61 1.23
N LEU A 233 -20.75 30.55 1.84
CA LEU A 233 -22.13 30.30 2.26
C LEU A 233 -23.16 30.45 1.14
N ARG A 234 -22.86 31.35 0.18
CA ARG A 234 -23.71 31.59 -0.98
C ARG A 234 -22.90 31.32 -2.26
N ARG A 235 -23.63 30.96 -3.31
CA ARG A 235 -23.03 30.69 -4.62
C ARG A 235 -22.10 31.81 -5.11
N ASP A 236 -22.46 33.04 -4.83
CA ASP A 236 -21.74 34.23 -5.34
C ASP A 236 -20.59 34.67 -4.42
N ASP A 237 -20.44 34.04 -3.26
CA ASP A 237 -19.31 34.29 -2.37
C ASP A 237 -18.02 33.71 -3.00
N PRO A 238 -16.86 34.38 -2.86
CA PRO A 238 -15.57 33.79 -3.19
C PRO A 238 -15.29 32.55 -2.36
N GLY A 239 -14.82 31.46 -2.99
CA GLY A 239 -14.49 30.24 -2.29
C GLY A 239 -12.98 29.97 -2.23
N HIS A 240 -12.53 29.12 -1.31
CA HIS A 240 -11.15 28.70 -1.15
C HIS A 240 -10.97 27.28 -1.66
N VAL A 241 -10.04 27.09 -2.58
CA VAL A 241 -9.69 25.79 -3.15
C VAL A 241 -8.68 25.06 -2.25
N GLU A 242 -7.76 25.79 -1.64
CA GLU A 242 -6.75 25.24 -0.74
C GLU A 242 -7.41 24.64 0.52
N GLY A 243 -7.04 23.40 0.85
CA GLY A 243 -7.65 22.69 1.99
C GLY A 243 -9.06 22.14 1.72
N ASN A 244 -9.62 22.36 0.54
CA ASN A 244 -10.91 21.82 0.16
C ASN A 244 -10.75 20.40 -0.43
N PRO A 245 -11.21 19.35 0.26
CA PRO A 245 -11.02 17.97 -0.18
C PRO A 245 -11.67 17.69 -1.54
N VAL A 246 -12.75 18.35 -1.91
CA VAL A 246 -13.43 18.14 -3.20
C VAL A 246 -12.50 18.47 -4.35
N PHE A 247 -11.77 19.59 -4.28
CA PHE A 247 -10.79 19.94 -5.30
C PHE A 247 -9.54 19.07 -5.27
N THR A 248 -9.09 18.65 -4.08
CA THR A 248 -7.98 17.69 -3.96
C THR A 248 -8.29 16.36 -4.64
N TYR A 249 -9.53 15.87 -4.51
CA TYR A 249 -9.96 14.66 -5.23
C TYR A 249 -10.09 14.90 -6.74
N LEU A 250 -10.57 16.07 -7.16
CA LEU A 250 -10.60 16.42 -8.58
C LEU A 250 -9.18 16.49 -9.18
N ASP A 251 -8.20 17.04 -8.45
CA ASP A 251 -6.78 17.03 -8.89
C ASP A 251 -6.24 15.60 -9.08
N ALA A 252 -6.70 14.64 -8.28
CA ALA A 252 -6.24 13.26 -8.33
C ALA A 252 -6.93 12.39 -9.40
N PHE A 253 -8.20 12.71 -9.73
CA PHE A 253 -9.05 11.82 -10.53
C PHE A 253 -9.61 12.45 -11.82
N SER A 254 -9.76 13.77 -11.91
CA SER A 254 -10.35 14.37 -13.12
C SER A 254 -9.38 14.43 -14.29
N THR A 255 -9.92 14.26 -15.48
CA THR A 255 -9.24 14.42 -16.76
C THR A 255 -10.06 15.36 -17.66
N ASP A 256 -9.48 15.83 -18.76
CA ASP A 256 -10.18 16.70 -19.69
C ASP A 256 -11.41 16.03 -20.32
N GLU A 257 -11.37 14.70 -20.50
CA GLU A 257 -12.51 13.92 -20.98
C GLU A 257 -13.70 13.98 -20.00
N HIS A 258 -13.42 13.99 -18.70
CA HIS A 258 -14.48 14.14 -17.68
C HIS A 258 -15.16 15.50 -17.76
N PHE A 259 -14.40 16.58 -18.07
CA PHE A 259 -14.99 17.90 -18.28
C PHE A 259 -15.88 17.90 -19.52
N ALA A 260 -15.40 17.37 -20.63
CA ALA A 260 -16.19 17.27 -21.86
C ALA A 260 -17.49 16.48 -21.68
N ALA A 261 -17.45 15.41 -20.86
CA ALA A 261 -18.60 14.54 -20.61
C ALA A 261 -19.61 15.09 -19.60
N PHE A 262 -19.15 15.72 -18.50
CA PHE A 262 -20.00 16.01 -17.35
C PHE A 262 -20.10 17.48 -16.98
N CYS A 263 -19.21 18.34 -17.50
CA CYS A 263 -19.17 19.75 -17.16
C CYS A 263 -18.60 20.61 -18.33
N PRO A 264 -19.21 20.55 -19.53
CA PRO A 264 -18.65 21.09 -20.77
C PRO A 264 -18.49 22.62 -20.80
N GLU A 265 -18.99 23.32 -19.78
CA GLU A 265 -18.78 24.76 -19.60
C GLU A 265 -17.37 25.10 -19.12
N TYR A 266 -16.54 24.11 -18.71
CA TYR A 266 -15.13 24.27 -18.38
C TYR A 266 -14.29 23.36 -19.28
N SER A 267 -13.14 23.85 -19.73
CA SER A 267 -12.21 23.06 -20.52
C SER A 267 -11.27 22.23 -19.64
N CYS A 268 -11.04 22.66 -18.39
CA CYS A 268 -10.13 22.00 -17.45
C CYS A 268 -10.45 22.36 -16.00
N LEU A 269 -9.81 21.64 -15.07
CA LEU A 269 -9.98 21.86 -13.62
C LEU A 269 -9.56 23.27 -13.18
N GLN A 270 -8.55 23.87 -13.81
CA GLN A 270 -8.10 25.21 -13.43
C GLN A 270 -9.18 26.25 -13.65
N GLU A 271 -9.91 26.20 -14.76
CA GLU A 271 -11.04 27.12 -15.02
C GLU A 271 -12.15 26.99 -13.97
N MET A 272 -12.44 25.74 -13.55
CA MET A 272 -13.42 25.51 -12.49
C MET A 272 -12.94 26.08 -11.14
N LYS A 273 -11.66 25.90 -10.78
CA LYS A 273 -11.04 26.48 -9.58
C LYS A 273 -11.08 28.00 -9.60
N ASP A 274 -10.74 28.62 -10.72
CA ASP A 274 -10.77 30.08 -10.89
C ASP A 274 -12.17 30.63 -10.77
N HIS A 275 -13.18 29.92 -11.30
CA HIS A 275 -14.58 30.31 -11.15
C HIS A 275 -15.06 30.18 -9.70
N TYR A 276 -14.67 29.11 -9.00
CA TYR A 276 -15.00 28.92 -7.59
C TYR A 276 -14.39 30.00 -6.69
N THR A 277 -13.12 30.34 -6.95
CA THR A 277 -12.40 31.38 -6.18
C THR A 277 -12.96 32.78 -6.43
N ARG A 278 -13.44 33.05 -7.64
CA ARG A 278 -14.04 34.33 -8.00
C ARG A 278 -15.47 34.52 -7.48
N GLY A 279 -16.14 33.43 -7.11
CA GLY A 279 -17.58 33.39 -6.81
C GLY A 279 -18.42 33.12 -8.07
N GLY A 280 -19.61 32.58 -7.87
CA GLY A 280 -20.55 32.21 -8.94
C GLY A 280 -20.72 30.69 -9.14
N LEU A 281 -19.87 29.87 -8.51
CA LEU A 281 -19.92 28.40 -8.59
C LEU A 281 -20.20 27.79 -7.20
N GLY A 282 -21.36 27.20 -7.02
CA GLY A 282 -21.74 26.60 -5.73
C GLY A 282 -21.16 25.18 -5.53
N ASP A 283 -20.89 24.81 -4.26
CA ASP A 283 -20.31 23.54 -3.83
C ASP A 283 -21.03 22.31 -4.36
N VAL A 284 -22.37 22.33 -4.37
CA VAL A 284 -23.18 21.20 -4.84
C VAL A 284 -22.85 20.82 -6.28
N LYS A 285 -22.58 21.82 -7.14
CA LYS A 285 -22.23 21.57 -8.53
C LYS A 285 -20.85 20.91 -8.65
N VAL A 286 -19.86 21.40 -7.90
CA VAL A 286 -18.51 20.82 -7.85
C VAL A 286 -18.55 19.39 -7.31
N LYS A 287 -19.32 19.13 -6.24
CA LYS A 287 -19.52 17.78 -5.68
C LYS A 287 -20.20 16.83 -6.65
N ARG A 288 -21.21 17.30 -7.40
CA ARG A 288 -21.86 16.48 -8.45
C ARG A 288 -20.86 16.11 -9.55
N PHE A 289 -20.04 17.07 -9.97
CA PHE A 289 -18.98 16.78 -10.95
C PHE A 289 -17.99 15.74 -10.40
N LEU A 290 -17.50 15.93 -9.17
CA LEU A 290 -16.63 14.94 -8.52
C LEU A 290 -17.31 13.56 -8.44
N ASN A 291 -18.61 13.51 -8.08
CA ASN A 291 -19.32 12.24 -8.04
C ASN A 291 -19.32 11.54 -9.40
N ASN A 292 -19.59 12.25 -10.49
CA ASN A 292 -19.57 11.66 -11.83
C ASN A 292 -18.18 11.11 -12.19
N VAL A 293 -17.11 11.89 -11.93
CA VAL A 293 -15.72 11.46 -12.10
C VAL A 293 -15.43 10.18 -11.30
N MET A 294 -15.79 10.16 -10.02
CA MET A 294 -15.55 9.00 -9.15
C MET A 294 -16.37 7.78 -9.56
N GLN A 295 -17.63 7.97 -9.99
CA GLN A 295 -18.46 6.87 -10.49
C GLN A 295 -17.86 6.23 -11.74
N GLU A 296 -17.38 7.03 -12.68
CA GLU A 296 -16.73 6.53 -13.89
C GLU A 296 -15.42 5.83 -13.59
N THR A 297 -14.56 6.45 -12.78
CA THR A 297 -13.25 5.88 -12.39
C THR A 297 -13.39 4.55 -11.64
N LEU A 298 -14.34 4.46 -10.71
CA LEU A 298 -14.49 3.28 -9.87
C LEU A 298 -15.39 2.18 -10.47
N ARG A 299 -16.19 2.49 -11.49
CA ARG A 299 -17.07 1.51 -12.14
C ARG A 299 -16.33 0.24 -12.59
N PRO A 300 -15.23 0.31 -13.35
CA PRO A 300 -14.54 -0.90 -13.79
C PRO A 300 -13.90 -1.68 -12.63
N ILE A 301 -13.56 -1.01 -11.53
CA ILE A 301 -13.05 -1.66 -10.32
C ILE A 301 -14.19 -2.42 -9.63
N ARG A 302 -15.37 -1.81 -9.48
CA ARG A 302 -16.56 -2.46 -8.90
C ARG A 302 -17.00 -3.68 -9.71
N GLU A 303 -17.07 -3.56 -11.03
CA GLU A 303 -17.46 -4.65 -11.93
C GLU A 303 -16.52 -5.85 -11.81
N ARG A 304 -15.19 -5.62 -11.77
CA ARG A 304 -14.22 -6.69 -11.51
C ARG A 304 -14.33 -7.24 -10.09
N ARG A 305 -14.63 -6.39 -9.10
CA ARG A 305 -14.83 -6.82 -7.72
C ARG A 305 -16.02 -7.76 -7.60
N GLU A 306 -17.17 -7.41 -8.19
CA GLU A 306 -18.38 -8.23 -8.23
C GLU A 306 -18.10 -9.57 -8.91
N TYR A 307 -17.34 -9.59 -10.00
CA TYR A 307 -16.90 -10.83 -10.64
C TYR A 307 -16.12 -11.72 -9.68
N TRP A 308 -15.09 -11.19 -9.01
CA TRP A 308 -14.26 -11.99 -8.09
C TRP A 308 -15.00 -12.40 -6.81
N GLU A 309 -15.94 -11.63 -6.34
CA GLU A 309 -16.82 -12.01 -5.22
C GLU A 309 -17.73 -13.20 -5.57
N ALA A 310 -18.11 -13.31 -6.82
CA ALA A 310 -18.86 -14.48 -7.33
C ALA A 310 -17.96 -15.70 -7.62
N HIS A 311 -16.62 -15.55 -7.63
CA HIS A 311 -15.64 -16.58 -7.98
C HIS A 311 -14.58 -16.75 -6.88
N LEU A 312 -15.01 -16.93 -5.64
CA LEU A 312 -14.10 -17.01 -4.48
C LEU A 312 -13.18 -18.25 -4.50
N GLU A 313 -13.57 -19.32 -5.16
CA GLU A 313 -12.73 -20.50 -5.35
C GLU A 313 -11.52 -20.15 -6.22
N ASP A 314 -11.71 -19.43 -7.31
CA ASP A 314 -10.62 -18.96 -8.18
C ASP A 314 -9.66 -18.01 -7.40
N VAL A 315 -10.20 -17.13 -6.56
CA VAL A 315 -9.39 -16.25 -5.69
C VAL A 315 -8.53 -17.08 -4.72
N GLN A 316 -9.09 -18.13 -4.14
CA GLN A 316 -8.34 -19.04 -3.26
C GLN A 316 -7.22 -19.76 -4.02
N ASP A 317 -7.48 -20.25 -5.23
CA ASP A 317 -6.48 -20.93 -6.04
C ASP A 317 -5.36 -19.98 -6.48
N ILE A 318 -5.69 -18.73 -6.83
CA ILE A 318 -4.70 -17.68 -7.11
C ILE A 318 -3.79 -17.45 -5.90
N LEU A 319 -4.37 -17.28 -4.71
CA LEU A 319 -3.60 -17.06 -3.49
C LEU A 319 -2.72 -18.28 -3.15
N LYS A 320 -3.25 -19.50 -3.29
CA LYS A 320 -2.51 -20.73 -3.05
C LYS A 320 -1.31 -20.85 -3.98
N ALA A 321 -1.52 -20.70 -5.29
CA ALA A 321 -0.45 -20.74 -6.27
C ALA A 321 0.59 -19.65 -6.05
N GLY A 322 0.15 -18.44 -5.67
CA GLY A 322 1.05 -17.34 -5.30
C GLY A 322 1.88 -17.64 -4.06
N CYS A 323 1.29 -18.22 -3.02
CA CYS A 323 2.01 -18.63 -1.80
C CYS A 323 3.05 -19.71 -2.11
N GLU A 324 2.71 -20.74 -2.90
CA GLU A 324 3.64 -21.78 -3.32
C GLU A 324 4.83 -21.22 -4.13
N LYS A 325 4.57 -20.29 -5.05
CA LYS A 325 5.63 -19.61 -5.81
C LYS A 325 6.52 -18.78 -4.89
N ALA A 326 5.94 -18.03 -3.97
CA ALA A 326 6.64 -17.18 -3.03
C ALA A 326 7.52 -18.01 -2.07
N GLU A 327 6.97 -19.07 -1.46
CA GLU A 327 7.68 -20.01 -0.60
C GLU A 327 8.88 -20.63 -1.32
N ASN A 328 8.69 -21.16 -2.51
CA ASN A 328 9.76 -21.73 -3.32
C ASN A 328 10.90 -20.73 -3.62
N THR A 329 10.58 -19.45 -3.77
CA THR A 329 11.59 -18.40 -3.99
C THR A 329 12.32 -18.06 -2.70
N ALA A 330 11.59 -17.87 -1.62
CA ALA A 330 12.15 -17.57 -0.30
C ALA A 330 13.02 -18.71 0.22
N ALA A 331 12.62 -19.97 0.03
CA ALA A 331 13.38 -21.15 0.44
C ALA A 331 14.76 -21.23 -0.25
N LYS A 332 14.86 -20.82 -1.52
CA LYS A 332 16.16 -20.74 -2.22
C LYS A 332 17.08 -19.71 -1.56
N THR A 333 16.57 -18.51 -1.32
CA THR A 333 17.34 -17.45 -0.64
C THR A 333 17.73 -17.87 0.77
N LEU A 334 16.80 -18.46 1.54
CA LEU A 334 17.11 -18.96 2.88
C LEU A 334 18.19 -20.04 2.87
N SER A 335 18.18 -20.95 1.89
CA SER A 335 19.24 -21.95 1.73
C SER A 335 20.61 -21.29 1.47
N GLU A 336 20.67 -20.26 0.64
CA GLU A 336 21.91 -19.50 0.40
C GLU A 336 22.39 -18.78 1.68
N VAL A 337 21.46 -18.15 2.43
CA VAL A 337 21.73 -17.52 3.73
C VAL A 337 22.30 -18.53 4.72
N ARG A 338 21.64 -19.68 4.91
CA ARG A 338 22.12 -20.74 5.80
C ARG A 338 23.53 -21.24 5.44
N ARG A 339 23.82 -21.38 4.14
CA ARG A 339 25.15 -21.76 3.64
C ARG A 339 26.20 -20.70 3.98
N ALA A 340 25.89 -19.43 3.72
CA ALA A 340 26.80 -18.32 4.03
C ALA A 340 27.08 -18.22 5.53
N MET A 341 26.07 -18.43 6.37
CA MET A 341 26.19 -18.47 7.83
C MET A 341 26.82 -19.77 8.38
N ARG A 342 27.08 -20.77 7.53
CA ARG A 342 27.61 -22.09 7.87
C ARG A 342 26.75 -22.87 8.87
N ILE A 343 25.42 -22.73 8.76
CA ILE A 343 24.43 -23.44 9.58
C ILE A 343 23.67 -24.52 8.78
N ASN A 344 24.19 -24.89 7.63
CA ASN A 344 23.73 -25.98 6.75
C ASN A 344 24.41 -27.32 7.09
N TYR A 345 24.44 -27.67 8.37
CA TYR A 345 25.27 -28.72 8.99
C TYR A 345 25.29 -30.09 8.31
N PHE A 346 24.24 -30.48 7.63
CA PHE A 346 24.10 -31.80 7.02
C PHE A 346 24.33 -31.78 5.51
N GLU A 347 24.46 -30.59 4.89
CA GLU A 347 24.66 -30.46 3.43
C GLU A 347 26.13 -30.65 3.04
N ASP A 348 27.07 -30.21 3.86
CA ASP A 348 28.51 -30.19 3.55
C ASP A 348 29.32 -31.28 4.24
N GLY A 349 28.70 -32.06 5.11
CA GLY A 349 29.40 -33.15 5.85
C GLY A 349 30.50 -32.70 6.81
N ASN A 350 30.53 -31.41 7.17
CA ASN A 350 31.62 -30.84 7.98
C ASN A 350 31.29 -30.77 9.50
N LEU A 351 30.07 -31.14 9.90
CA LEU A 351 29.66 -31.05 11.32
C LEU A 351 30.59 -31.82 12.27
N LEU A 352 31.17 -32.93 11.82
CA LEU A 352 32.01 -33.79 12.64
C LEU A 352 33.51 -33.65 12.32
N LYS A 353 33.90 -32.70 11.51
CA LYS A 353 35.27 -32.35 11.21
C LYS A 353 35.71 -31.12 11.99
#